data_8daef6036967d9a19672329b1bfce1d2
#
_entry.id   8daef6036967d9a19672329b1bfce1d2
#
_cell.length_a   1.000
_cell.length_b   1.000
_cell.length_c   1.000
_cell.angle_alpha   90.00
_cell.angle_beta   90.00
_cell.angle_gamma   90.00
#
_symmetry.space_group_name_H-M   'P 1'
#
loop_
_entity.id
_entity.type
_entity.pdbx_description
1 polymer ?
#
loop_
_entity_poly.entity_id
_entity_poly.type
_entity_poly.pdbx_seq_one_letter_code
_entity_poly.pdbx_strand_id
1 'polypeptide(L)'
;MPTFTSYDAGTPSWVDHATQDLGASNAFYGALFGWEADDQGEELGHYTLLRKGGKTAAGNMPAMGEGQPSVWVTYVSVESADETVELAKQAGATVFVEPMDV
;
A
#
# COMPACT_ATOMS: atom_id res chain seq x y z
N MET A 1 13.93 -13.86 -2.38
CA MET A 1 13.23 -13.08 -1.35
C MET A 1 12.39 -14.02 -0.49
N PRO A 2 12.52 -13.97 0.83
CA PRO A 2 11.72 -14.82 1.69
C PRO A 2 10.24 -14.47 1.61
N THR A 3 9.38 -15.47 1.83
CA THR A 3 7.93 -15.29 1.86
C THR A 3 7.47 -15.33 3.31
N PHE A 4 6.70 -14.32 3.70
CA PHE A 4 6.16 -14.20 5.05
C PHE A 4 4.66 -14.44 5.04
N THR A 5 4.17 -15.22 6.00
CA THR A 5 2.75 -15.49 6.16
C THR A 5 2.15 -14.75 7.34
N SER A 6 2.99 -14.17 8.20
CA SER A 6 2.57 -13.34 9.33
C SER A 6 3.66 -12.34 9.67
N TYR A 7 3.29 -11.31 10.43
CA TYR A 7 4.21 -10.25 10.86
C TYR A 7 3.97 -9.93 12.32
N ASP A 8 5.06 -9.74 13.05
CA ASP A 8 4.97 -9.29 14.44
C ASP A 8 4.44 -7.85 14.51
N ALA A 9 3.73 -7.53 15.57
CA ALA A 9 3.24 -6.17 15.82
C ALA A 9 4.41 -5.17 15.84
N GLY A 10 4.23 -4.05 15.18
CA GLY A 10 5.27 -3.01 15.04
C GLY A 10 6.19 -3.21 13.85
N THR A 11 5.99 -4.26 13.05
CA THR A 11 6.82 -4.56 11.87
C THR A 11 6.17 -4.01 10.60
N PRO A 12 6.91 -3.37 9.68
CA PRO A 12 6.38 -3.03 8.37
C PRO A 12 5.93 -4.30 7.64
N SER A 13 4.70 -4.30 7.14
CA SER A 13 4.07 -5.51 6.57
C SER A 13 3.69 -5.36 5.10
N TRP A 14 3.53 -4.14 4.63
CA TRP A 14 3.08 -3.88 3.27
C TRP A 14 3.52 -2.49 2.83
N VAL A 15 3.73 -2.32 1.53
CA VAL A 15 3.93 -1.02 0.92
C VAL A 15 3.03 -0.90 -0.28
N ASP A 16 2.44 0.27 -0.50
CA ASP A 16 1.80 0.58 -1.77
C ASP A 16 2.16 1.98 -2.24
N HIS A 17 2.02 2.17 -3.53
CA HIS A 17 2.31 3.41 -4.20
C HIS A 17 1.01 4.03 -4.70
N ALA A 18 0.79 5.28 -4.40
CA ALA A 18 -0.31 6.04 -4.96
C ALA A 18 0.28 6.95 -6.05
N THR A 19 -0.34 6.96 -7.23
CA THR A 19 0.23 7.66 -8.39
C THR A 19 -0.82 8.44 -9.16
N GLN A 20 -0.40 9.55 -9.74
CA GLN A 20 -1.25 10.33 -10.64
C GLN A 20 -1.34 9.70 -12.05
N ASP A 21 -0.46 8.75 -12.37
CA ASP A 21 -0.46 8.05 -13.66
C ASP A 21 -0.13 6.58 -13.44
N LEU A 22 -1.16 5.77 -13.28
CA LEU A 22 -1.00 4.33 -12.98
C LEU A 22 -0.25 3.59 -14.08
N GLY A 23 -0.58 3.86 -15.35
CA GLY A 23 0.08 3.21 -16.48
C GLY A 23 1.58 3.50 -16.54
N ALA A 24 1.95 4.76 -16.38
CA ALA A 24 3.36 5.15 -16.37
C ALA A 24 4.12 4.56 -15.16
N SER A 25 3.47 4.55 -13.99
CA SER A 25 4.03 4.00 -12.77
C SER A 25 4.26 2.48 -12.91
N ASN A 26 3.28 1.75 -13.41
CA ASN A 26 3.41 0.31 -13.64
C ASN A 26 4.55 0.00 -14.61
N ALA A 27 4.68 0.79 -15.68
CA ALA A 27 5.74 0.61 -16.67
C ALA A 27 7.12 0.89 -16.05
N PHE A 28 7.22 1.95 -15.24
CA PHE A 28 8.48 2.33 -14.58
C PHE A 28 8.98 1.23 -13.64
N TYR A 29 8.13 0.79 -12.71
CA TYR A 29 8.53 -0.22 -11.73
C TYR A 29 8.66 -1.60 -12.36
N GLY A 30 7.91 -1.90 -13.41
CA GLY A 30 8.08 -3.11 -14.19
C GLY A 30 9.46 -3.18 -14.84
N ALA A 31 9.92 -2.08 -15.44
CA ALA A 31 11.23 -1.99 -16.04
C ALA A 31 12.36 -2.04 -15.00
N LEU A 32 12.15 -1.35 -13.87
CA LEU A 32 13.18 -1.21 -12.83
C LEU A 32 13.39 -2.50 -12.06
N PHE A 33 12.32 -3.16 -11.63
CA PHE A 33 12.37 -4.31 -10.72
C PHE A 33 11.94 -5.63 -11.36
N GLY A 34 11.44 -5.60 -12.58
CA GLY A 34 10.91 -6.80 -13.23
C GLY A 34 9.55 -7.21 -12.66
N TRP A 35 8.80 -6.27 -12.10
CA TRP A 35 7.49 -6.57 -11.55
C TRP A 35 6.41 -6.61 -12.63
N GLU A 36 5.48 -7.54 -12.47
CA GLU A 36 4.31 -7.66 -13.32
C GLU A 36 3.12 -6.99 -12.63
N ALA A 37 2.41 -6.13 -13.36
CA ALA A 37 1.25 -5.42 -12.84
C ALA A 37 0.00 -6.28 -13.05
N ASP A 38 -0.73 -6.52 -11.97
CA ASP A 38 -1.98 -7.28 -11.96
C ASP A 38 -3.10 -6.37 -11.44
N ASP A 39 -3.81 -5.71 -12.37
CA ASP A 39 -4.90 -4.79 -12.07
C ASP A 39 -6.11 -5.58 -11.58
N GLN A 40 -6.63 -5.24 -10.42
CA GLN A 40 -7.73 -5.94 -9.78
C GLN A 40 -9.11 -5.48 -10.27
N GLY A 41 -9.14 -4.56 -11.23
CA GLY A 41 -10.36 -4.16 -11.91
C GLY A 41 -10.98 -2.88 -11.38
N GLU A 42 -11.95 -2.39 -12.16
CA GLU A 42 -12.62 -1.11 -11.88
C GLU A 42 -13.35 -1.11 -10.54
N GLU A 43 -13.94 -2.24 -10.14
CA GLU A 43 -14.67 -2.36 -8.87
C GLU A 43 -13.78 -2.11 -7.67
N LEU A 44 -12.48 -2.38 -7.79
CA LEU A 44 -11.50 -2.13 -6.75
C LEU A 44 -10.65 -0.88 -7.05
N GLY A 45 -11.20 0.03 -7.86
CA GLY A 45 -10.53 1.29 -8.18
C GLY A 45 -9.21 1.12 -8.93
N HIS A 46 -9.07 0.03 -9.68
CA HIS A 46 -7.83 -0.35 -10.37
C HIS A 46 -6.63 -0.54 -9.44
N TYR A 47 -6.89 -0.92 -8.17
CA TYR A 47 -5.80 -1.30 -7.28
C TYR A 47 -5.00 -2.41 -7.95
N THR A 48 -3.70 -2.21 -8.08
CA THR A 48 -2.83 -3.10 -8.83
C THR A 48 -1.90 -3.82 -7.89
N LEU A 49 -1.81 -5.15 -8.01
CA LEU A 49 -0.81 -5.94 -7.30
C LEU A 49 0.43 -6.04 -8.19
N LEU A 50 1.57 -5.64 -7.65
CA LEU A 50 2.85 -5.74 -8.33
C LEU A 50 3.50 -7.05 -7.90
N ARG A 51 3.69 -7.95 -8.85
CA ARG A 51 4.16 -9.31 -8.59
C ARG A 51 5.51 -9.57 -9.23
N LYS A 52 6.28 -10.43 -8.58
CA LYS A 52 7.54 -10.94 -9.13
C LYS A 52 7.58 -12.46 -8.95
N GLY A 53 7.70 -13.19 -10.05
CA GLY A 53 7.69 -14.65 -10.01
C GLY A 53 6.41 -15.22 -9.41
N GLY A 54 5.27 -14.58 -9.67
CA GLY A 54 3.98 -14.98 -9.13
C GLY A 54 3.71 -14.58 -7.69
N LYS A 55 4.68 -13.94 -7.02
CA LYS A 55 4.55 -13.51 -5.62
C LYS A 55 4.32 -12.01 -5.55
N THR A 56 3.42 -11.59 -4.68
CA THR A 56 3.09 -10.17 -4.52
C THR A 56 4.19 -9.44 -3.75
N ALA A 57 4.70 -8.36 -4.34
CA ALA A 57 5.75 -7.54 -3.74
C ALA A 57 5.22 -6.24 -3.17
N ALA A 58 4.26 -5.61 -3.84
CA ALA A 58 3.73 -4.30 -3.43
C ALA A 58 2.36 -4.06 -4.07
N GLY A 59 1.73 -2.95 -3.69
CA GLY A 59 0.53 -2.45 -4.36
C GLY A 59 0.83 -1.17 -5.14
N ASN A 60 0.00 -0.85 -6.10
CA ASN A 60 0.03 0.42 -6.83
C ASN A 60 -1.41 0.84 -7.13
N MET A 61 -1.71 2.11 -6.92
CA MET A 61 -3.09 2.58 -7.04
C MET A 61 -3.14 4.02 -7.54
N PRO A 62 -4.25 4.42 -8.19
CA PRO A 62 -4.44 5.83 -8.51
C PRO A 62 -4.49 6.68 -7.23
N ALA A 63 -3.85 7.85 -7.26
CA ALA A 63 -3.94 8.78 -6.15
C ALA A 63 -5.38 9.26 -5.99
N MET A 64 -5.81 9.47 -4.74
CA MET A 64 -7.21 9.71 -4.39
C MET A 64 -7.70 11.15 -4.63
N GLY A 65 -6.98 11.98 -5.31
CA GLY A 65 -7.43 13.32 -5.60
C GLY A 65 -6.47 14.07 -6.50
N GLU A 66 -6.99 15.09 -7.17
CA GLU A 66 -6.14 15.96 -7.96
C GLU A 66 -5.16 16.71 -7.06
N GLY A 67 -3.94 16.84 -7.53
CA GLY A 67 -2.91 17.53 -6.78
C GLY A 67 -2.26 16.72 -5.67
N GLN A 68 -2.70 15.49 -5.44
CA GLN A 68 -2.02 14.61 -4.50
C GLN A 68 -0.70 14.14 -5.09
N PRO A 69 0.40 14.22 -4.36
CA PRO A 69 1.69 13.75 -4.88
C PRO A 69 1.70 12.24 -5.05
N SER A 70 2.52 11.74 -5.97
CA SER A 70 2.78 10.32 -6.09
C SER A 70 3.74 9.92 -4.96
N VAL A 71 3.31 8.99 -4.10
CA VAL A 71 4.07 8.63 -2.90
C VAL A 71 3.97 7.14 -2.60
N TRP A 72 4.99 6.63 -1.92
CA TRP A 72 4.96 5.31 -1.29
C TRP A 72 4.43 5.43 0.12
N VAL A 73 3.58 4.49 0.51
CA VAL A 73 3.01 4.41 1.86
C VAL A 73 3.43 3.07 2.48
N THR A 74 3.96 3.13 3.69
CA THR A 74 4.35 1.95 4.44
C THR A 74 3.27 1.61 5.45
N TYR A 75 2.88 0.34 5.48
CA TYR A 75 1.91 -0.19 6.44
C TYR A 75 2.64 -0.96 7.52
N VAL A 76 2.25 -0.73 8.75
CA VAL A 76 2.83 -1.40 9.92
C VAL A 76 1.79 -2.35 10.50
N SER A 77 2.20 -3.60 10.74
CA SER A 77 1.35 -4.61 11.35
C SER A 77 1.09 -4.26 12.81
N VAL A 78 -0.16 -4.31 13.23
CA VAL A 78 -0.57 -4.08 14.62
C VAL A 78 -1.63 -5.11 15.01
N GLU A 79 -1.80 -5.34 16.31
CA GLU A 79 -2.82 -6.28 16.80
C GLU A 79 -4.23 -5.71 16.65
N SER A 80 -4.38 -4.40 16.85
CA SER A 80 -5.65 -3.71 16.71
C SER A 80 -5.43 -2.31 16.14
N ALA A 81 -6.00 -2.04 14.95
CA ALA A 81 -5.93 -0.72 14.35
C ALA A 81 -6.63 0.33 15.22
N ASP A 82 -7.80 -0.03 15.80
CA ASP A 82 -8.57 0.89 16.64
C ASP A 82 -7.78 1.31 17.87
N GLU A 83 -7.18 0.35 18.58
CA GLU A 83 -6.38 0.65 19.77
C GLU A 83 -5.11 1.44 19.41
N THR A 84 -4.45 1.09 18.33
CA THR A 84 -3.24 1.77 17.88
C THR A 84 -3.52 3.22 17.52
N VAL A 85 -4.65 3.49 16.86
CA VAL A 85 -5.06 4.86 16.51
C VAL A 85 -5.29 5.69 17.77
N GLU A 86 -5.95 5.13 18.80
CA GLU A 86 -6.15 5.85 20.06
C GLU A 86 -4.82 6.17 20.75
N LEU A 87 -3.89 5.21 20.79
CA LEU A 87 -2.56 5.44 21.35
C LEU A 87 -1.79 6.50 20.56
N ALA A 88 -1.90 6.48 19.24
CA ALA A 88 -1.26 7.46 18.38
C ALA A 88 -1.78 8.87 18.66
N LYS A 89 -3.10 9.04 18.79
CA LYS A 89 -3.71 10.33 19.13
C LYS A 89 -3.20 10.85 20.47
N GLN A 90 -3.13 9.98 21.49
CA GLN A 90 -2.61 10.33 22.80
C GLN A 90 -1.14 10.77 22.73
N ALA A 91 -0.37 10.21 21.80
CA ALA A 91 1.02 10.55 21.59
C ALA A 91 1.22 11.79 20.68
N GLY A 92 0.14 12.41 20.23
CA GLY A 92 0.20 13.65 19.45
C GLY A 92 0.12 13.48 17.94
N ALA A 93 -0.21 12.28 17.45
CA ALA A 93 -0.35 12.05 16.02
C ALA A 93 -1.65 12.65 15.48
N THR A 94 -1.63 13.02 14.21
CA THR A 94 -2.82 13.42 13.46
C THR A 94 -3.32 12.24 12.65
N VAL A 95 -4.58 11.89 12.78
CA VAL A 95 -5.21 10.79 12.04
C VAL A 95 -5.96 11.37 10.85
N PHE A 96 -5.52 11.02 9.63
CA PHE A 96 -6.17 11.52 8.41
C PHE A 96 -7.38 10.67 8.01
N VAL A 97 -7.32 9.37 8.27
CA VAL A 97 -8.41 8.44 7.97
C VAL A 97 -8.57 7.51 9.17
N GLU A 98 -9.78 7.45 9.71
CA GLU A 98 -10.08 6.56 10.82
C GLU A 98 -10.05 5.10 10.37
N PRO A 99 -9.81 4.14 11.29
CA PRO A 99 -9.82 2.72 10.94
C PRO A 99 -11.12 2.30 10.27
N MET A 100 -10.99 1.49 9.23
CA MET A 100 -12.15 0.95 8.50
C MET A 100 -11.79 -0.40 7.90
N ASP A 101 -12.80 -1.20 7.65
CA ASP A 101 -12.62 -2.47 6.96
C ASP A 101 -12.45 -2.23 5.46
N VAL A 102 -11.61 -3.00 4.85
CA VAL A 102 -11.34 -2.91 3.41
C VAL A 102 -11.63 -4.23 2.69
#